data_aee7fd882e8f1f3de080f68abd00ea06
#
_entry.id   aee7fd882e8f1f3de080f68abd00ea06
#
_cell.length_a   1.000
_cell.length_b   1.000
_cell.length_c   1.000
_cell.angle_alpha   90.00
_cell.angle_beta   90.00
_cell.angle_gamma   90.00
#
_symmetry.space_group_name_H-M   'P 1'
#
loop_
_entity.id
_entity.type
_entity.pdbx_description
1 polymer ?
#
loop_
_entity_poly.entity_id
_entity_poly.type
_entity_poly.pdbx_seq_one_letter_code
_entity_poly.pdbx_strand_id
1 'polypeptide(L)' 'MKIILIMLVCSFTSGTCTPPLVIDEKFEDMYTCLMRGYEESINMTMKVGKEEINEKGLFTRFACREVPETSI' A
#
# COMPACT_ATOMS: atom_id res chain seq x y z
N MET A 1 4.01 -10.14 -18.01
CA MET A 1 4.40 -9.78 -16.63
C MET A 1 3.20 -9.20 -15.92
N LYS A 2 2.92 -9.70 -14.73
CA LYS A 2 1.83 -9.17 -13.91
C LYS A 2 2.40 -8.68 -12.60
N ILE A 3 1.93 -7.54 -12.15
CA ILE A 3 2.44 -6.91 -10.94
C ILE A 3 1.27 -6.67 -10.01
N ILE A 4 1.46 -6.99 -8.73
CA ILE A 4 0.45 -6.77 -7.72
C ILE A 4 0.92 -5.68 -6.76
N LEU A 5 -0.06 -5.01 -6.16
CA LEU A 5 0.21 -3.94 -5.21
C LEU A 5 -0.16 -4.43 -3.81
N ILE A 6 0.80 -4.34 -2.91
CA ILE A 6 0.62 -4.75 -1.52
C ILE A 6 0.81 -3.54 -0.64
N MET A 7 -0.14 -3.30 0.26
CA MET A 7 -0.11 -2.13 1.13
C MET A 7 -0.26 -2.51 2.58
N LEU A 8 0.32 -1.69 3.45
CA LEU A 8 0.13 -1.86 4.88
C LEU A 8 0.26 -0.50 5.56
N VAL A 9 -0.28 -0.41 6.76
CA VAL A 9 -0.23 0.80 7.57
C VAL A 9 0.60 0.50 8.80
N CYS A 10 1.56 1.39 9.08
CA CYS A 10 2.46 1.21 10.20
C CYS A 10 2.29 2.36 11.19
N SER A 11 2.61 2.11 12.46
CA SER A 11 2.59 3.13 13.49
C SER A 11 4.02 3.39 13.94
N PHE A 12 4.42 4.63 13.82
CA PHE A 12 5.76 5.04 14.21
C PHE A 12 5.93 4.95 15.72
N THR A 13 4.88 5.27 16.47
CA THR A 13 4.95 5.26 17.92
C THR A 13 4.96 3.87 18.52
N SER A 14 4.18 2.95 17.98
CA SER A 14 4.14 1.59 18.51
C SER A 14 5.13 0.66 17.81
N GLY A 15 5.63 1.06 16.65
CA GLY A 15 6.56 0.23 15.91
C GLY A 15 5.92 -0.99 15.25
N THR A 16 4.60 -1.00 15.12
CA THR A 16 3.90 -2.14 14.55
C THR A 16 3.22 -1.75 13.25
N CYS A 17 2.94 -2.76 12.43
CA CYS A 17 2.25 -2.57 11.16
C CYS A 17 1.07 -3.51 11.07
N THR A 18 0.06 -3.11 10.29
CA THR A 18 -1.06 -3.99 10.01
C THR A 18 -0.60 -5.11 9.07
N PRO A 19 -1.36 -6.21 9.03
CA PRO A 19 -1.07 -7.25 8.05
C PRO A 19 -1.14 -6.68 6.63
N PRO A 20 -0.33 -7.19 5.72
CA PRO A 20 -0.34 -6.70 4.35
C PRO A 20 -1.69 -6.92 3.68
N LEU A 21 -2.12 -5.92 2.93
CA LEU A 21 -3.36 -5.99 2.16
C LEU A 21 -2.99 -6.00 0.68
N VAL A 22 -3.42 -7.04 -0.02
CA VAL A 22 -3.20 -7.13 -1.45
C VAL A 22 -4.35 -6.43 -2.15
N ILE A 23 -4.03 -5.45 -2.97
CA ILE A 23 -5.04 -4.73 -3.74
C ILE A 23 -5.50 -5.65 -4.88
N ASP A 24 -6.80 -5.80 -5.02
CA ASP A 24 -7.39 -6.70 -6.00
C ASP A 24 -7.36 -6.07 -7.39
N GLU A 25 -6.15 -5.86 -7.87
CA GLU A 25 -5.94 -5.23 -9.16
C GLU A 25 -4.56 -5.65 -9.65
N LYS A 26 -4.46 -5.99 -10.92
CA LYS A 26 -3.18 -6.40 -11.51
C LYS A 26 -2.73 -5.36 -12.51
N PHE A 27 -1.45 -5.10 -12.50
CA PHE A 27 -0.86 -4.08 -13.35
C PHE A 27 0.10 -4.71 -14.35
N GLU A 28 0.20 -4.10 -15.50
CA GLU A 28 1.05 -4.63 -16.56
C GLU A 28 2.46 -4.09 -16.50
N ASP A 29 2.66 -3.00 -15.79
CA ASP A 29 3.98 -2.40 -15.68
C ASP A 29 4.19 -1.79 -14.29
N MET A 30 5.43 -1.61 -13.96
CA MET A 30 5.81 -1.09 -12.64
C MET A 30 5.36 0.35 -12.44
N TYR A 31 5.45 1.16 -13.49
CA TYR A 31 5.08 2.57 -13.39
C TYR A 31 3.63 2.73 -12.93
N THR A 32 2.72 2.02 -13.58
CA THR A 32 1.30 2.11 -13.25
C THR A 32 1.04 1.63 -11.82
N CYS A 33 1.72 0.56 -11.41
CA CYS A 33 1.57 0.05 -10.05
C CYS A 33 2.06 1.09 -9.03
N LEU A 34 3.19 1.71 -9.28
CA LEU A 34 3.72 2.70 -8.36
C LEU A 34 2.81 3.91 -8.24
N MET A 35 2.29 4.39 -9.37
CA MET A 35 1.38 5.52 -9.35
C MET A 35 0.13 5.19 -8.56
N ARG A 36 -0.39 3.98 -8.75
CA ARG A 36 -1.56 3.55 -8.01
C ARG A 36 -1.27 3.43 -6.52
N GLY A 37 -0.07 2.95 -6.18
CA GLY A 37 0.32 2.85 -4.78
C GLY A 37 0.37 4.19 -4.08
N TYR A 38 0.92 5.19 -4.72
CA TYR A 38 0.96 6.53 -4.15
C TYR A 38 -0.43 7.12 -4.03
N GLU A 39 -1.26 6.91 -5.05
CA GLU A 39 -2.63 7.40 -5.02
C GLU A 39 -3.41 6.79 -3.87
N GLU A 40 -3.31 5.49 -3.68
CA GLU A 40 -3.98 4.81 -2.59
C GLU A 40 -3.44 5.26 -1.23
N SER A 41 -2.15 5.52 -1.16
CA SER A 41 -1.55 6.01 0.07
C SER A 41 -2.11 7.38 0.46
N ILE A 42 -2.26 8.26 -0.51
CA ILE A 42 -2.85 9.57 -0.26
C ILE A 42 -4.30 9.43 0.19
N ASN A 43 -5.06 8.61 -0.53
CA ASN A 43 -6.47 8.39 -0.19
C ASN A 43 -6.62 7.84 1.22
N MET A 44 -5.80 6.88 1.59
CA MET A 44 -5.86 6.28 2.91
C MET A 44 -5.50 7.29 3.99
N THR A 45 -4.47 8.09 3.73
CA THR A 45 -4.05 9.12 4.67
C THR A 45 -5.17 10.14 4.90
N MET A 46 -5.83 10.55 3.83
CA MET A 46 -6.93 11.49 3.94
C MET A 46 -8.14 10.89 4.66
N LYS A 47 -8.38 9.61 4.42
CA LYS A 47 -9.51 8.92 5.02
C LYS A 47 -9.33 8.76 6.53
N VAL A 48 -8.13 8.45 6.97
CA VAL A 48 -7.82 8.31 8.39
C VAL A 48 -7.88 9.66 9.08
N GLY A 49 -7.33 10.69 8.44
CA GLY A 49 -7.41 12.03 8.96
C GLY A 49 -6.19 12.48 9.70
N LYS A 50 -6.02 13.79 9.74
CA LYS A 50 -4.83 14.42 10.29
C LYS A 50 -4.59 14.10 11.77
N GLU A 51 -5.65 14.14 12.55
CA GLU A 51 -5.52 13.93 14.00
C GLU A 51 -5.02 12.53 14.33
N GLU A 52 -5.63 11.53 13.72
CA GLU A 52 -5.26 10.15 13.96
C GLU A 52 -3.84 9.88 13.45
N ILE A 53 -3.54 10.38 12.28
CA ILE A 53 -2.21 10.22 11.67
C ILE A 53 -1.14 10.78 12.60
N ASN A 54 -1.34 12.00 13.10
CA ASN A 54 -0.35 12.67 13.91
C ASN A 54 -0.24 12.04 15.31
N GLU A 55 -1.37 11.64 15.87
CA GLU A 55 -1.39 11.11 17.23
C GLU A 55 -0.67 9.76 17.30
N LYS A 56 -0.93 8.89 16.34
CA LYS A 56 -0.37 7.54 16.37
C LYS A 56 0.84 7.37 15.47
N GLY A 57 1.23 8.42 14.75
CA GLY A 57 2.36 8.34 13.85
C GLY A 57 2.14 7.34 12.75
N LEU A 58 0.95 7.37 12.13
CA LEU A 58 0.61 6.41 11.10
C LEU A 58 1.20 6.80 9.77
N PHE A 59 1.62 5.80 9.02
CA PHE A 59 2.10 6.02 7.66
C PHE A 59 1.85 4.76 6.86
N THR A 60 1.68 4.93 5.55
CA THR A 60 1.44 3.80 4.68
C THR A 60 2.73 3.37 4.01
N ARG A 61 2.83 2.08 3.78
CA ARG A 61 3.91 1.51 2.98
C ARG A 61 3.29 0.63 1.92
N PHE A 62 3.92 0.57 0.78
CA PHE A 62 3.44 -0.31 -0.26
C PHE A 62 4.61 -0.84 -1.07
N ALA A 63 4.34 -1.93 -1.77
CA ALA A 63 5.32 -2.55 -2.64
C ALA A 63 4.61 -3.09 -3.86
N CYS A 64 5.28 -3.00 -4.99
CA CYS A 64 4.81 -3.60 -6.22
C CYS A 64 5.65 -4.83 -6.47
N ARG A 65 5.00 -5.98 -6.63
CA ARG A 65 5.69 -7.24 -6.79
C ARG A 65 5.26 -7.93 -8.06
N GLU A 66 6.23 -8.49 -8.73
CA GLU A 66 5.96 -9.26 -9.92
C GLU A 66 5.52 -10.67 -9.54
N VAL A 67 4.46 -11.16 -10.19
CA VAL A 67 3.99 -12.52 -9.95
C VAL A 67 3.97 -13.26 -11.29
N PRO A 68 4.18 -14.59 -11.25
CA PRO A 68 4.14 -15.38 -12.48
C PRO A 68 2.75 -15.34 -13.09
N GLU A 69 2.69 -15.21 -14.42
CA GLU A 69 1.42 -15.19 -15.10
C GLU A 69 0.76 -16.55 -15.12
N THR A 70 1.59 -17.59 -15.04
CA THR A 70 1.10 -18.96 -15.08
C THR A 70 0.85 -19.50 -13.69
N SER A 71 0.88 -18.66 -12.69
CA SER A 71 0.59 -19.03 -11.32
C SER A 71 -0.86 -19.50 -11.23
N ILE A 72 -1.07 -20.62 -10.62
CA ILE A 72 -2.40 -21.22 -10.55
C ILE A 72 -2.94 -21.23 -9.16
#